data_7f15060e5f908fa99aadc2c4eea74df8
#
_entry.id   7f15060e5f908fa99aadc2c4eea74df8
#
_cell.length_a   1.000
_cell.length_b   1.000
_cell.length_c   1.000
_cell.angle_alpha   90.00
_cell.angle_beta   90.00
_cell.angle_gamma   90.00
#
_symmetry.space_group_name_H-M   'P 1'
#
loop_
_entity.id
_entity.type
_entity.pdbx_description
1 polymer ?
#
loop_
_entity_poly.entity_id
_entity_poly.type
_entity_poly.pdbx_seq_one_letter_code
_entity_poly.pdbx_strand_id
1 'polypeptide(L)'
;MAPTKPVEFHYAARSDVGLVRQNNQDSGYAGANLLVLADGMGGPAGGDIASSVAIAHLVPLDTDSHPAETLLPSLRDALMDAHEELSERSEQDPELAGLGTTCIALMRSGNKLAMVHIG
;
A
#
# COMPACT_ATOMS: atom_id res chain seq x y z
N MET A 1 -15.53 8.36 -27.06
CA MET A 1 -15.77 9.61 -26.36
C MET A 1 -15.21 9.50 -24.94
N ALA A 2 -14.50 10.50 -24.48
CA ALA A 2 -13.96 10.48 -23.14
C ALA A 2 -15.09 10.58 -22.10
N PRO A 3 -14.96 9.93 -20.95
CA PRO A 3 -15.94 10.09 -19.89
C PRO A 3 -15.96 11.52 -19.38
N THR A 4 -17.15 12.01 -19.06
CA THR A 4 -17.35 13.35 -18.56
C THR A 4 -17.24 13.42 -17.03
N LYS A 5 -17.25 12.27 -16.36
CA LYS A 5 -17.16 12.20 -14.90
C LYS A 5 -15.78 11.75 -14.47
N PRO A 6 -15.27 12.28 -13.35
CA PRO A 6 -14.04 11.76 -12.77
C PRO A 6 -14.18 10.27 -12.43
N VAL A 7 -13.05 9.57 -12.46
CA VAL A 7 -13.00 8.21 -11.94
C VAL A 7 -13.11 8.26 -10.43
N GLU A 8 -14.00 7.46 -9.88
CA GLU A 8 -14.19 7.36 -8.45
C GLU A 8 -13.97 5.92 -7.99
N PHE A 9 -13.44 5.76 -6.79
CA PHE A 9 -13.32 4.46 -6.16
C PHE A 9 -14.58 4.17 -5.37
N HIS A 10 -15.28 3.10 -5.75
CA HIS A 10 -16.41 2.57 -4.99
C HIS A 10 -15.93 1.33 -4.26
N TYR A 11 -15.72 1.44 -2.97
CA TYR A 11 -14.96 0.45 -2.25
C TYR A 11 -15.52 0.18 -0.85
N ALA A 12 -15.18 -0.99 -0.37
CA ALA A 12 -15.15 -1.28 1.05
C ALA A 12 -13.85 -2.04 1.30
N ALA A 13 -13.02 -1.51 2.19
CA ALA A 13 -11.78 -2.16 2.53
C ALA A 13 -11.69 -2.31 4.03
N ARG A 14 -11.34 -3.50 4.47
CA ARG A 14 -11.08 -3.74 5.87
C ARG A 14 -10.07 -4.87 6.00
N SER A 15 -9.42 -4.88 7.14
CA SER A 15 -8.49 -5.92 7.50
C SER A 15 -8.90 -6.46 8.86
N ASP A 16 -9.10 -7.76 8.96
CA ASP A 16 -9.43 -8.40 10.22
C ASP A 16 -8.89 -9.82 10.24
N VAL A 17 -8.99 -10.45 11.39
CA VAL A 17 -8.72 -11.88 11.51
C VAL A 17 -9.95 -12.59 11.00
N GLY A 18 -9.88 -13.08 9.80
CA GLY A 18 -11.03 -13.71 9.16
C GLY A 18 -11.35 -15.09 9.72
N LEU A 19 -12.34 -15.71 9.12
CA LEU A 19 -12.82 -17.01 9.55
C LEU A 19 -11.80 -18.13 9.33
N VAL A 20 -10.83 -17.92 8.44
CA VAL A 20 -9.85 -18.94 8.05
C VAL A 20 -8.43 -18.63 8.52
N ARG A 21 -8.21 -17.53 9.23
CA ARG A 21 -6.89 -17.12 9.69
C ARG A 21 -6.88 -16.86 11.17
N GLN A 22 -5.80 -17.23 11.82
CA GLN A 22 -5.56 -16.89 13.22
C GLN A 22 -4.83 -15.55 13.34
N ASN A 23 -4.00 -15.22 12.36
CA ASN A 23 -3.31 -13.95 12.29
C ASN A 23 -3.60 -13.31 10.95
N ASN A 24 -3.96 -12.04 10.98
CA ASN A 24 -4.20 -11.28 9.77
C ASN A 24 -2.97 -10.42 9.47
N GLN A 25 -2.15 -10.84 8.50
CA GLN A 25 -0.98 -10.11 8.06
C GLN A 25 -1.27 -9.26 6.83
N ASP A 26 -2.48 -9.32 6.32
CA ASP A 26 -2.94 -8.48 5.24
C ASP A 26 -3.42 -7.16 5.80
N SER A 27 -3.16 -6.09 5.09
CA SER A 27 -3.64 -4.77 5.45
C SER A 27 -4.18 -4.09 4.21
N GLY A 28 -5.15 -3.22 4.41
CA GLY A 28 -5.74 -2.46 3.34
C GLY A 28 -6.02 -1.03 3.75
N TYR A 29 -6.03 -0.15 2.76
CA TYR A 29 -6.43 1.23 2.93
C TYR A 29 -7.26 1.64 1.73
N ALA A 30 -8.35 2.32 1.98
CA ALA A 30 -9.20 2.83 0.92
C ALA A 30 -9.59 4.26 1.25
N GLY A 31 -9.12 5.18 0.44
CA GLY A 31 -9.44 6.59 0.53
C GLY A 31 -10.04 7.08 -0.77
N ALA A 32 -10.28 8.39 -0.85
CA ALA A 32 -10.91 8.98 -2.02
C ALA A 32 -10.05 8.86 -3.28
N ASN A 33 -8.73 8.88 -3.12
CA ASN A 33 -7.80 8.92 -4.25
C ASN A 33 -6.77 7.80 -4.23
N LEU A 34 -6.80 6.94 -3.21
CA LEU A 34 -5.80 5.89 -3.03
C LEU A 34 -6.46 4.63 -2.50
N LEU A 35 -6.14 3.52 -3.14
CA LEU A 35 -6.53 2.18 -2.67
C LEU A 35 -5.27 1.34 -2.57
N VAL A 36 -5.05 0.70 -1.44
CA VAL A 36 -3.88 -0.14 -1.20
C VAL A 36 -4.30 -1.47 -0.61
N LEU A 37 -3.72 -2.54 -1.13
CA LEU A 37 -3.80 -3.87 -0.55
C LEU A 37 -2.38 -4.38 -0.35
N ALA A 38 -2.05 -4.79 0.86
CA ALA A 38 -0.72 -5.27 1.19
C ALA A 38 -0.81 -6.57 1.97
N ASP A 39 -0.04 -7.56 1.55
CA ASP A 39 0.04 -8.87 2.18
C ASP A 39 1.46 -9.05 2.71
N GLY A 40 1.61 -8.96 4.02
CA GLY A 40 2.90 -9.00 4.68
C GLY A 40 3.42 -10.42 4.88
N MET A 41 4.73 -10.56 4.84
CA MET A 41 5.43 -11.81 5.11
C MET A 41 6.62 -11.54 6.04
N GLY A 42 7.07 -12.53 6.77
CA GLY A 42 8.17 -12.40 7.72
C GLY A 42 7.82 -12.94 9.10
N GLY A 43 6.95 -13.95 9.16
CA GLY A 43 6.50 -14.55 10.39
C GLY A 43 5.37 -13.78 11.06
N PRO A 44 4.91 -14.21 12.24
CA PRO A 44 3.73 -13.65 12.88
C PRO A 44 3.81 -12.15 13.18
N ALA A 45 4.99 -11.65 13.53
CA ALA A 45 5.17 -10.23 13.83
C ALA A 45 5.63 -9.44 12.61
N GLY A 46 6.50 -10.04 11.78
CA GLY A 46 7.12 -9.37 10.66
C GLY A 46 6.13 -8.99 9.55
N GLY A 47 5.15 -9.86 9.30
CA GLY A 47 4.15 -9.61 8.26
C GLY A 47 3.30 -8.39 8.55
N ASP A 48 2.85 -8.23 9.80
CA ASP A 48 2.08 -7.05 10.21
C ASP A 48 2.91 -5.77 10.09
N ILE A 49 4.17 -5.82 10.50
CA ILE A 49 5.07 -4.68 10.40
C ILE A 49 5.26 -4.29 8.94
N ALA A 50 5.53 -5.26 8.07
CA ALA A 50 5.79 -4.99 6.67
C ALA A 50 4.61 -4.33 5.98
N SER A 51 3.41 -4.89 6.13
CA SER A 51 2.22 -4.34 5.49
C SER A 51 1.86 -2.97 6.07
N SER A 52 2.00 -2.80 7.38
CA SER A 52 1.70 -1.51 8.04
C SER A 52 2.66 -0.42 7.61
N VAL A 53 3.95 -0.73 7.47
CA VAL A 53 4.95 0.25 7.00
C VAL A 53 4.64 0.67 5.57
N ALA A 54 4.33 -0.28 4.69
CA ALA A 54 4.00 0.05 3.30
C ALA A 54 2.79 1.00 3.25
N ILE A 55 1.74 0.70 3.99
CA ILE A 55 0.54 1.54 4.01
C ILE A 55 0.85 2.91 4.60
N ALA A 56 1.61 2.97 5.69
CA ALA A 56 1.96 4.23 6.33
C ALA A 56 2.72 5.17 5.38
N HIS A 57 3.55 4.63 4.49
CA HIS A 57 4.25 5.45 3.49
C HIS A 57 3.34 5.91 2.36
N LEU A 58 2.29 5.16 2.06
CA LEU A 58 1.39 5.48 0.95
C LEU A 58 0.24 6.41 1.35
N VAL A 59 -0.26 6.30 2.58
CA VAL A 59 -1.42 7.08 3.03
C VAL A 59 -1.28 8.59 2.82
N PRO A 60 -0.11 9.22 3.04
CA PRO A 60 0.03 10.66 2.79
C PRO A 60 -0.21 11.08 1.35
N LEU A 61 -0.19 10.14 0.41
CA LEU A 61 -0.47 10.42 -1.00
C LEU A 61 -1.97 10.54 -1.28
N ASP A 62 -2.83 10.20 -0.32
CA ASP A 62 -4.28 10.23 -0.52
C ASP A 62 -4.80 11.68 -0.45
N THR A 63 -4.49 12.44 -1.47
CA THR A 63 -4.96 13.81 -1.65
C THR A 63 -5.42 13.97 -3.08
N ASP A 64 -6.13 15.05 -3.37
CA ASP A 64 -6.59 15.37 -4.71
C ASP A 64 -5.70 16.41 -5.42
N SER A 65 -4.53 16.67 -4.87
CA SER A 65 -3.63 17.71 -5.36
C SER A 65 -2.54 17.22 -6.31
N HIS A 66 -2.49 15.93 -6.62
CA HIS A 66 -1.44 15.39 -7.47
C HIS A 66 -1.75 15.57 -8.95
N PRO A 67 -0.84 16.19 -9.74
CA PRO A 67 -0.95 16.13 -11.18
C PRO A 67 -0.87 14.69 -11.68
N ALA A 68 -1.57 14.39 -12.77
CA ALA A 68 -1.64 13.02 -13.29
C ALA A 68 -0.27 12.43 -13.61
N GLU A 69 0.66 13.23 -14.13
CA GLU A 69 1.99 12.77 -14.48
C GLU A 69 2.87 12.43 -13.27
N THR A 70 2.47 12.84 -12.07
CA THR A 70 3.24 12.54 -10.84
C THR A 70 2.71 11.34 -10.08
N LEU A 71 1.59 10.75 -10.51
CA LEU A 71 0.97 9.62 -9.79
C LEU A 71 1.93 8.43 -9.65
N LEU A 72 2.45 7.95 -10.77
CA LEU A 72 3.32 6.78 -10.75
C LEU A 72 4.64 7.04 -10.04
N PRO A 73 5.35 8.16 -10.31
CA PRO A 73 6.54 8.48 -9.53
C PRO A 73 6.29 8.59 -8.03
N SER A 74 5.19 9.19 -7.62
CA SER A 74 4.85 9.32 -6.19
C SER A 74 4.64 7.98 -5.53
N LEU A 75 3.90 7.08 -6.18
CA LEU A 75 3.70 5.72 -5.66
C LEU A 75 5.03 4.97 -5.57
N ARG A 76 5.86 5.08 -6.60
CA ARG A 76 7.16 4.42 -6.63
C ARG A 76 8.07 4.91 -5.50
N ASP A 77 8.17 6.22 -5.33
CA ASP A 77 9.03 6.81 -4.31
C ASP A 77 8.58 6.41 -2.90
N ALA A 78 7.28 6.41 -2.65
CA ALA A 78 6.74 5.99 -1.37
C ALA A 78 7.05 4.51 -1.07
N LEU A 79 6.94 3.65 -2.08
CA LEU A 79 7.25 2.24 -1.92
C LEU A 79 8.75 1.99 -1.74
N MET A 80 9.58 2.76 -2.41
CA MET A 80 11.03 2.68 -2.20
C MET A 80 11.42 3.11 -0.79
N ASP A 81 10.80 4.16 -0.27
CA ASP A 81 11.03 4.61 1.11
C ASP A 81 10.57 3.54 2.10
N ALA A 82 9.43 2.92 1.85
CA ALA A 82 8.95 1.83 2.68
C ALA A 82 9.92 0.65 2.66
N HIS A 83 10.42 0.28 1.49
CA HIS A 83 11.40 -0.79 1.35
C HIS A 83 12.67 -0.49 2.15
N GLU A 84 13.15 0.74 2.08
CA GLU A 84 14.34 1.16 2.82
C GLU A 84 14.12 1.06 4.33
N GLU A 85 12.97 1.51 4.83
CA GLU A 85 12.63 1.38 6.24
C GLU A 85 12.58 -0.09 6.68
N LEU A 86 11.96 -0.96 5.87
CA LEU A 86 11.87 -2.38 6.20
C LEU A 86 13.25 -3.04 6.20
N SER A 87 14.12 -2.66 5.29
CA SER A 87 15.49 -3.16 5.27
C SER A 87 16.26 -2.77 6.52
N GLU A 88 16.11 -1.52 6.97
CA GLU A 88 16.76 -1.06 8.19
C GLU A 88 16.25 -1.80 9.42
N ARG A 89 14.95 -2.02 9.52
CA ARG A 89 14.36 -2.76 10.64
C ARG A 89 14.85 -4.19 10.67
N SER A 90 14.95 -4.83 9.51
CA SER A 90 15.44 -6.19 9.37
C SER A 90 16.91 -6.33 9.79
N GLU A 91 17.72 -5.31 9.51
CA GLU A 91 19.12 -5.30 9.92
C GLU A 91 19.28 -5.12 11.42
N GLN A 92 18.41 -4.33 12.04
CA GLN A 92 18.50 -4.02 13.46
C GLN A 92 17.91 -5.10 14.36
N ASP A 93 17.01 -5.93 13.84
CA ASP A 93 16.33 -6.94 14.63
C ASP A 93 16.34 -8.27 13.89
N PRO A 94 17.13 -9.26 14.36
CA PRO A 94 17.19 -10.57 13.73
C PRO A 94 15.84 -11.30 13.67
N GLU A 95 14.92 -11.00 14.57
CA GLU A 95 13.59 -11.60 14.56
C GLU A 95 12.76 -11.14 13.37
N LEU A 96 13.14 -10.03 12.76
CA LEU A 96 12.47 -9.47 11.58
C LEU A 96 13.18 -9.84 10.27
N ALA A 97 14.13 -10.77 10.31
CA ALA A 97 14.79 -11.23 9.09
C ALA A 97 13.77 -11.83 8.13
N GLY A 98 13.86 -11.48 6.85
CA GLY A 98 12.91 -11.93 5.84
C GLY A 98 11.61 -11.16 5.77
N LEU A 99 11.50 -10.09 6.52
CA LEU A 99 10.38 -9.18 6.51
C LEU A 99 10.14 -8.59 5.11
N GLY A 100 8.90 -8.59 4.67
CA GLY A 100 8.56 -8.03 3.37
C GLY A 100 7.05 -7.99 3.18
N THR A 101 6.64 -7.41 2.07
CA THR A 101 5.22 -7.36 1.71
C THR A 101 5.04 -7.35 0.20
N THR A 102 3.97 -8.01 -0.26
CA THR A 102 3.42 -7.70 -1.57
C THR A 102 2.53 -6.48 -1.42
N CYS A 103 2.37 -5.71 -2.47
CA CYS A 103 1.54 -4.53 -2.41
C CYS A 103 0.95 -4.23 -3.78
N ILE A 104 -0.34 -3.90 -3.78
CA ILE A 104 -1.02 -3.35 -4.94
C ILE A 104 -1.55 -1.98 -4.51
N ALA A 105 -1.17 -0.94 -5.24
CA ALA A 105 -1.63 0.42 -4.96
C ALA A 105 -2.22 1.04 -6.22
N LEU A 106 -3.39 1.62 -6.07
CA LEU A 106 -4.09 2.36 -7.11
C LEU A 106 -4.26 3.80 -6.63
N MET A 107 -3.88 4.75 -7.47
CA MET A 107 -3.98 6.16 -7.16
C MET A 107 -4.61 6.88 -8.33
N ARG A 108 -5.50 7.84 -8.05
CA ARG A 108 -6.18 8.58 -9.09
C ARG A 108 -5.93 10.08 -9.00
N SER A 109 -6.03 10.72 -10.16
CA SER A 109 -6.10 12.19 -10.27
C SER A 109 -7.08 12.50 -11.41
N GLY A 110 -8.25 13.01 -11.07
CA GLY A 110 -9.32 13.24 -12.07
C GLY A 110 -9.69 11.92 -12.75
N ASN A 111 -9.50 11.87 -14.06
CA ASN A 111 -9.80 10.68 -14.87
C ASN A 111 -8.59 9.77 -15.09
N LYS A 112 -7.48 10.05 -14.44
CA LYS A 112 -6.25 9.26 -14.60
C LYS A 112 -6.05 8.34 -13.41
N LEU A 113 -5.56 7.16 -13.70
CA LEU A 113 -5.23 6.14 -12.70
C LEU A 113 -3.79 5.70 -12.90
N ALA A 114 -3.09 5.47 -11.80
CA ALA A 114 -1.81 4.79 -11.79
C ALA A 114 -1.92 3.57 -10.88
N MET A 115 -1.29 2.49 -11.28
CA MET A 115 -1.25 1.26 -10.49
C MET A 115 0.18 0.79 -10.37
N VAL A 116 0.54 0.36 -9.16
CA VAL A 116 1.81 -0.29 -8.89
C VAL A 116 1.52 -1.62 -8.21
N HIS A 117 2.22 -2.64 -8.64
CA HIS A 117 2.17 -3.97 -8.03
C HIS A 117 3.60 -4.43 -7.77
N ILE A 118 3.89 -4.78 -6.53
CA ILE A 118 5.16 -5.36 -6.11
C ILE A 118 4.91 -6.67 -5.36
N GLY A 119 5.88 -7.54 -5.44
CA GLY A 119 5.76 -8.80 -4.71
C GLY A 119 6.43 -9.97 -5.34
#